data_e3f6826fb51a04b97ec7e4b8984b0c0c
#
_entry.id   e3f6826fb51a04b97ec7e4b8984b0c0c
#
_cell.length_a   1.000
_cell.length_b   1.000
_cell.length_c   1.000
_cell.angle_alpha   90.00
_cell.angle_beta   90.00
_cell.angle_gamma   90.00
#
_symmetry.space_group_name_H-M   'P 1'
#
loop_
_entity.id
_entity.type
_entity.pdbx_description
1 polymer ?
#
loop_
_entity_poly.entity_id
_entity_poly.type
_entity_poly.pdbx_seq_one_letter_code
_entity_poly.pdbx_strand_id
1 'polypeptide(L)'
;MLRFIFRGLLLTMFGVQISACGGSDDNEKSEKYDKPYLQFYNGSADTGAVYVTVDEGNNVGSAVYGDATSVVSLEQNDVELSFSQQDSDGSSEIIGELSANIGTGKKLLVVLSGDTSAANFNAYPIERTELASRFRLFATSVLSTGQDYDLYLAQSGDTFADAHLLSSVSTGALTQFESWQAEDSQSFSQGDYHVYLTLPGEDSPVFESTDITFQYATEYTFIIRSSAGAIKNNIELDLVINSSSVNTYAAIDQAAQFRIYNSLNDKEVSVDIVGAQGNQRALTLAASGLSEFDAIAHGDYQLSGKASDDENFAFSNQLLSLTQGRSKAIVLYENAEQTLDALTFEESNLPQSVEHDVQVVNVTPDYAALDVFFVRQNETIATAKYRAQNLEFEHSARLTVKSGLYEIVIVHNQEDGTQLLLTRSPMFNIDQNENYMVSVETSMSAPSGYEVVLLH
;
A
#
# COMPACT_ATOMS: atom_id res chain seq x y z
N MET A 1 63.53 5.53 -15.50
CA MET A 1 63.73 6.87 -16.02
C MET A 1 62.48 7.24 -16.84
N LEU A 2 61.48 7.81 -16.32
CA LEU A 2 61.25 9.09 -15.75
C LEU A 2 61.09 10.25 -16.71
N ARG A 3 59.94 10.81 -16.84
CA ARG A 3 59.72 12.26 -16.79
C ARG A 3 58.22 12.61 -16.75
N PHE A 4 57.83 13.17 -15.64
CA PHE A 4 56.58 13.94 -15.44
C PHE A 4 56.58 15.19 -16.31
N ILE A 5 55.45 15.52 -16.91
CA ILE A 5 55.17 16.87 -17.41
C ILE A 5 53.84 17.35 -16.82
N PHE A 6 53.93 18.29 -15.89
CA PHE A 6 52.88 19.15 -15.40
C PHE A 6 52.42 20.09 -16.53
N ARG A 7 51.16 20.15 -16.81
CA ARG A 7 50.54 21.28 -17.52
C ARG A 7 49.54 21.95 -16.60
N GLY A 8 49.89 23.16 -16.14
CA GLY A 8 49.03 24.05 -15.40
C GLY A 8 47.95 24.62 -16.28
N LEU A 9 46.72 24.58 -15.79
CA LEU A 9 45.56 25.26 -16.39
C LEU A 9 45.30 26.56 -15.64
N LEU A 10 45.45 27.67 -16.35
CA LEU A 10 45.20 29.02 -15.89
C LEU A 10 43.72 29.25 -15.79
N LEU A 11 43.18 29.46 -14.57
CA LEU A 11 41.79 29.86 -14.33
C LEU A 11 41.71 31.37 -14.43
N THR A 12 41.09 31.87 -15.50
CA THR A 12 40.69 33.28 -15.61
C THR A 12 39.37 33.50 -14.88
N MET A 13 39.42 34.20 -13.75
CA MET A 13 38.25 34.75 -13.03
C MET A 13 37.63 35.88 -13.86
N PHE A 14 36.43 35.64 -14.40
CA PHE A 14 35.54 36.68 -14.87
C PHE A 14 34.67 37.15 -13.69
N GLY A 15 34.98 38.32 -13.15
CA GLY A 15 34.13 39.00 -12.18
C GLY A 15 32.92 39.55 -12.88
N VAL A 16 31.73 38.97 -12.60
CA VAL A 16 30.45 39.58 -12.95
C VAL A 16 30.07 40.51 -11.79
N GLN A 17 30.11 41.79 -12.04
CA GLN A 17 29.50 42.80 -11.15
C GLN A 17 27.99 42.71 -11.28
N ILE A 18 27.30 42.18 -10.28
CA ILE A 18 25.85 42.24 -10.17
C ILE A 18 25.54 43.63 -9.58
N SER A 19 25.02 44.51 -10.42
CA SER A 19 24.39 45.75 -9.97
C SER A 19 23.12 45.39 -9.23
N ALA A 20 23.09 45.53 -7.92
CA ALA A 20 21.89 45.46 -7.12
C ALA A 20 21.02 46.69 -7.47
N CYS A 21 20.01 46.44 -8.30
CA CYS A 21 18.89 47.36 -8.44
C CYS A 21 17.90 47.01 -7.35
N GLY A 22 17.77 47.84 -6.31
CA GLY A 22 16.74 47.72 -5.31
C GLY A 22 15.38 48.02 -5.94
N GLY A 23 14.62 46.96 -6.18
CA GLY A 23 13.20 47.00 -6.49
C GLY A 23 12.46 46.37 -5.33
N SER A 24 11.47 47.04 -4.81
CA SER A 24 10.64 46.61 -3.69
C SER A 24 9.97 45.27 -3.95
N ASP A 25 10.33 44.27 -3.15
CA ASP A 25 9.82 42.87 -3.19
C ASP A 25 8.37 42.72 -2.68
N ASP A 26 7.60 43.80 -2.56
CA ASP A 26 6.23 43.75 -2.01
C ASP A 26 5.19 43.19 -2.99
N ASN A 27 5.51 43.06 -4.28
CA ASN A 27 4.55 42.55 -5.29
C ASN A 27 4.63 41.01 -5.55
N GLU A 28 5.76 40.36 -5.28
CA GLU A 28 5.84 38.88 -5.51
C GLU A 28 5.12 38.08 -4.43
N LYS A 29 4.93 38.65 -3.23
CA LYS A 29 4.23 37.96 -2.13
C LYS A 29 2.72 37.85 -2.35
N SER A 30 2.09 38.76 -3.09
CA SER A 30 0.64 38.75 -3.30
C SER A 30 0.21 37.74 -4.37
N GLU A 31 0.99 37.49 -5.40
CA GLU A 31 0.63 36.59 -6.51
C GLU A 31 0.49 35.12 -6.09
N LYS A 32 1.17 34.70 -5.04
CA LYS A 32 1.12 33.31 -4.55
C LYS A 32 -0.26 32.90 -4.00
N TYR A 33 -1.10 33.85 -3.60
CA TYR A 33 -2.42 33.57 -3.02
C TYR A 33 -3.57 34.12 -3.90
N ASP A 34 -3.25 34.64 -5.09
CA ASP A 34 -4.21 35.26 -5.99
C ASP A 34 -4.84 34.31 -7.02
N LYS A 35 -4.51 33.02 -6.98
CA LYS A 35 -5.05 32.00 -7.89
C LYS A 35 -5.85 30.95 -7.13
N PRO A 36 -6.80 30.29 -7.80
CA PRO A 36 -7.37 29.04 -7.30
C PRO A 36 -6.38 27.89 -7.46
N TYR A 37 -6.45 26.92 -6.57
CA TYR A 37 -5.57 25.74 -6.56
C TYR A 37 -6.38 24.47 -6.48
N LEU A 38 -5.88 23.39 -7.10
CA LEU A 38 -6.47 22.05 -7.07
C LEU A 38 -5.45 21.05 -6.55
N GLN A 39 -5.92 20.11 -5.73
CA GLN A 39 -5.20 18.92 -5.32
C GLN A 39 -6.19 17.77 -5.23
N PHE A 40 -5.81 16.60 -5.69
CA PHE A 40 -6.60 15.38 -5.60
C PHE A 40 -5.89 14.37 -4.72
N TYR A 41 -6.66 13.66 -3.90
CA TYR A 41 -6.19 12.53 -3.10
C TYR A 41 -7.07 11.31 -3.40
N ASN A 42 -6.42 10.16 -3.65
CA ASN A 42 -7.11 8.90 -3.86
C ASN A 42 -7.21 8.10 -2.56
N GLY A 43 -8.39 8.11 -1.95
CA GLY A 43 -8.71 7.34 -0.74
C GLY A 43 -9.54 6.07 -1.01
N SER A 44 -9.63 5.62 -2.27
CA SER A 44 -10.32 4.38 -2.65
C SER A 44 -9.31 3.26 -2.86
N ALA A 45 -9.35 2.25 -1.99
CA ALA A 45 -8.48 1.06 -2.10
C ALA A 45 -8.82 0.19 -3.34
N ASP A 46 -9.98 0.42 -3.91
CA ASP A 46 -10.58 -0.37 -4.97
C ASP A 46 -10.29 0.21 -6.38
N THR A 47 -9.72 1.41 -6.45
CA THR A 47 -9.34 2.02 -7.72
C THR A 47 -7.86 1.82 -8.01
N GLY A 48 -7.52 1.68 -9.29
CA GLY A 48 -6.14 1.83 -9.75
C GLY A 48 -5.66 3.28 -9.68
N ALA A 49 -4.70 3.65 -10.52
CA ALA A 49 -4.32 5.05 -10.68
C ALA A 49 -5.47 5.86 -11.27
N VAL A 50 -5.94 6.86 -10.52
CA VAL A 50 -7.00 7.78 -10.97
C VAL A 50 -6.37 9.03 -11.53
N TYR A 51 -6.65 9.32 -12.79
CA TYR A 51 -6.19 10.50 -13.52
C TYR A 51 -7.20 11.63 -13.37
N VAL A 52 -6.71 12.84 -13.18
CA VAL A 52 -7.53 14.05 -13.06
C VAL A 52 -7.31 14.96 -14.24
N THR A 53 -8.38 15.33 -14.92
CA THR A 53 -8.36 16.33 -16.00
C THR A 53 -9.24 17.53 -15.66
N VAL A 54 -8.85 18.70 -16.13
CA VAL A 54 -9.56 19.97 -15.98
C VAL A 54 -9.94 20.48 -17.36
N ASP A 55 -11.17 20.93 -17.53
CA ASP A 55 -11.69 21.62 -18.73
C ASP A 55 -11.29 20.91 -20.04
N GLU A 56 -11.91 19.77 -20.30
CA GLU A 56 -11.81 19.00 -21.57
C GLU A 56 -10.40 18.62 -22.03
N GLY A 57 -9.43 18.35 -21.13
CA GLY A 57 -8.22 17.66 -21.54
C GLY A 57 -6.90 18.10 -20.90
N ASN A 58 -6.89 19.04 -19.99
CA ASN A 58 -5.69 19.38 -19.22
C ASN A 58 -5.48 18.37 -18.09
N ASN A 59 -4.62 17.37 -18.32
CA ASN A 59 -4.24 16.42 -17.26
C ASN A 59 -3.41 17.14 -16.18
N VAL A 60 -3.90 17.13 -14.95
CA VAL A 60 -3.25 17.75 -13.79
C VAL A 60 -2.51 16.75 -12.90
N GLY A 61 -2.60 15.47 -13.20
CA GLY A 61 -1.88 14.41 -12.51
C GLY A 61 -2.73 13.15 -12.28
N SER A 62 -2.14 12.22 -11.58
CA SER A 62 -2.81 10.99 -11.13
C SER A 62 -2.37 10.63 -9.72
N ALA A 63 -3.20 9.86 -9.03
CA ALA A 63 -2.89 9.32 -7.71
C ALA A 63 -3.40 7.87 -7.60
N VAL A 64 -2.60 7.01 -6.96
CA VAL A 64 -3.00 5.67 -6.52
C VAL A 64 -3.54 5.75 -5.09
N TYR A 65 -4.08 4.67 -4.56
CA TYR A 65 -4.59 4.61 -3.19
C TYR A 65 -3.56 5.11 -2.16
N GLY A 66 -3.99 6.04 -1.30
CA GLY A 66 -3.14 6.65 -0.27
C GLY A 66 -2.18 7.70 -0.81
N ASP A 67 -2.33 8.15 -2.06
CA ASP A 67 -1.44 9.13 -2.70
C ASP A 67 -2.22 10.37 -3.16
N ALA A 68 -1.50 11.44 -3.46
CA ALA A 68 -2.08 12.70 -3.90
C ALA A 68 -1.39 13.26 -5.14
N THR A 69 -2.10 14.07 -5.91
CA THR A 69 -1.47 14.89 -6.96
C THR A 69 -0.71 16.05 -6.33
N SER A 70 0.23 16.63 -7.05
CA SER A 70 0.79 17.95 -6.70
C SER A 70 -0.32 18.99 -6.69
N VAL A 71 -0.15 20.03 -5.87
CA VAL A 71 -1.03 21.20 -5.92
C VAL A 71 -0.74 21.96 -7.21
N VAL A 72 -1.75 22.15 -8.04
CA VAL A 72 -1.68 22.91 -9.28
C VAL A 72 -2.46 24.21 -9.17
N SER A 73 -1.92 25.32 -9.70
CA SER A 73 -2.66 26.59 -9.84
C SER A 73 -3.50 26.54 -11.10
N LEU A 74 -4.71 27.07 -11.02
CA LEU A 74 -5.64 27.17 -12.12
C LEU A 74 -5.79 28.63 -12.57
N GLU A 75 -6.17 28.83 -13.84
CA GLU A 75 -6.36 30.18 -14.37
C GLU A 75 -7.79 30.70 -14.17
N GLN A 76 -8.74 29.80 -13.90
CA GLN A 76 -10.17 30.11 -13.74
C GLN A 76 -10.67 29.56 -12.41
N ASN A 77 -11.66 30.22 -11.83
CA ASN A 77 -12.32 29.76 -10.62
C ASN A 77 -13.36 28.67 -10.87
N ASP A 78 -14.07 28.75 -11.99
CA ASP A 78 -15.07 27.76 -12.41
C ASP A 78 -14.37 26.70 -13.25
N VAL A 79 -14.44 25.46 -12.83
CA VAL A 79 -13.75 24.32 -13.47
C VAL A 79 -14.67 23.10 -13.54
N GLU A 80 -14.50 22.34 -14.62
CA GLU A 80 -15.05 21.00 -14.79
C GLU A 80 -13.94 19.99 -14.60
N LEU A 81 -14.08 19.12 -13.59
CA LEU A 81 -13.14 18.07 -13.26
C LEU A 81 -13.67 16.74 -13.75
N SER A 82 -12.83 15.96 -14.41
CA SER A 82 -13.11 14.57 -14.77
C SER A 82 -12.07 13.64 -14.17
N PHE A 83 -12.54 12.54 -13.58
CA PHE A 83 -11.73 11.52 -12.95
C PHE A 83 -11.85 10.23 -13.75
N SER A 84 -10.73 9.68 -14.17
CA SER A 84 -10.72 8.48 -15.01
C SER A 84 -9.68 7.47 -14.54
N GLN A 85 -9.92 6.21 -14.80
CA GLN A 85 -8.98 5.11 -14.61
C GLN A 85 -8.80 4.33 -15.91
N GLN A 86 -7.75 3.52 -16.01
CA GLN A 86 -7.58 2.61 -17.13
C GLN A 86 -8.31 1.30 -16.85
N ASP A 87 -9.18 0.94 -17.75
CA ASP A 87 -9.84 -0.37 -17.74
C ASP A 87 -8.88 -1.51 -18.12
N SER A 88 -9.35 -2.73 -17.93
CA SER A 88 -8.61 -3.98 -18.19
C SER A 88 -8.10 -4.12 -19.62
N ASP A 89 -8.76 -3.51 -20.60
CA ASP A 89 -8.34 -3.51 -22.02
C ASP A 89 -7.41 -2.34 -22.38
N GLY A 90 -7.14 -1.44 -21.40
CA GLY A 90 -6.33 -0.23 -21.58
C GLY A 90 -7.11 0.98 -22.06
N SER A 91 -8.44 0.88 -22.21
CA SER A 91 -9.31 2.03 -22.43
C SER A 91 -9.41 2.88 -21.16
N SER A 92 -9.69 4.18 -21.32
CA SER A 92 -9.93 5.09 -20.20
C SER A 92 -11.43 5.10 -19.88
N GLU A 93 -11.77 4.83 -18.63
CA GLU A 93 -13.13 4.91 -18.10
C GLU A 93 -13.25 6.11 -17.17
N ILE A 94 -14.29 6.93 -17.37
CA ILE A 94 -14.61 8.02 -16.45
C ILE A 94 -15.37 7.43 -15.26
N ILE A 95 -14.81 7.59 -14.06
CA ILE A 95 -15.40 7.12 -12.81
C ILE A 95 -16.13 8.23 -12.03
N GLY A 96 -15.97 9.49 -12.46
CA GLY A 96 -16.68 10.63 -11.87
C GLY A 96 -16.38 11.95 -12.55
N GLU A 97 -17.31 12.89 -12.35
CA GLU A 97 -17.18 14.28 -12.81
C GLU A 97 -17.62 15.23 -11.70
N LEU A 98 -17.04 16.41 -11.64
CA LEU A 98 -17.32 17.41 -10.61
C LEU A 98 -17.18 18.82 -11.18
N SER A 99 -18.26 19.61 -11.14
CA SER A 99 -18.21 21.06 -11.41
C SER A 99 -17.94 21.82 -10.12
N ALA A 100 -16.96 22.70 -10.10
CA ALA A 100 -16.61 23.43 -8.89
C ALA A 100 -16.27 24.90 -9.17
N ASN A 101 -16.68 25.80 -8.23
CA ASN A 101 -16.15 27.16 -8.14
C ASN A 101 -15.20 27.24 -6.94
N ILE A 102 -13.89 27.34 -7.20
CA ILE A 102 -12.86 27.24 -6.16
C ILE A 102 -12.68 28.57 -5.41
N GLY A 103 -12.74 29.66 -6.15
CA GLY A 103 -12.44 31.00 -5.62
C GLY A 103 -10.94 31.28 -5.51
N THR A 104 -10.60 32.54 -5.67
CA THR A 104 -9.22 33.04 -5.55
C THR A 104 -8.68 32.85 -4.13
N GLY A 105 -7.43 32.46 -3.99
CA GLY A 105 -6.78 32.22 -2.71
C GLY A 105 -7.23 30.96 -1.97
N LYS A 106 -7.96 30.08 -2.64
CA LYS A 106 -8.40 28.78 -2.08
C LYS A 106 -7.79 27.61 -2.81
N LYS A 107 -7.58 26.53 -2.07
CA LYS A 107 -7.26 25.22 -2.59
C LYS A 107 -8.51 24.35 -2.49
N LEU A 108 -8.93 23.75 -3.60
CA LEU A 108 -9.89 22.65 -3.59
C LEU A 108 -9.13 21.35 -3.39
N LEU A 109 -9.28 20.72 -2.24
CA LEU A 109 -8.85 19.36 -2.03
C LEU A 109 -10.02 18.43 -2.38
N VAL A 110 -9.85 17.64 -3.45
CA VAL A 110 -10.84 16.61 -3.82
C VAL A 110 -10.34 15.28 -3.28
N VAL A 111 -11.17 14.62 -2.49
CA VAL A 111 -10.89 13.32 -1.86
C VAL A 111 -11.83 12.27 -2.43
N LEU A 112 -11.27 11.28 -3.11
CA LEU A 112 -12.00 10.10 -3.55
C LEU A 112 -12.15 9.12 -2.38
N SER A 113 -13.34 8.58 -2.20
CA SER A 113 -13.67 7.52 -1.23
C SER A 113 -14.71 6.56 -1.83
N GLY A 114 -14.91 5.42 -1.17
CA GLY A 114 -15.82 4.38 -1.66
C GLY A 114 -15.09 3.43 -2.63
N ASP A 115 -15.86 2.59 -3.31
CA ASP A 115 -15.38 1.65 -4.33
C ASP A 115 -15.70 2.16 -5.75
N THR A 116 -15.20 1.46 -6.79
CA THR A 116 -15.43 1.84 -8.19
C THR A 116 -16.89 1.87 -8.60
N SER A 117 -17.74 1.08 -7.94
CA SER A 117 -19.19 1.03 -8.20
C SER A 117 -19.95 2.17 -7.52
N ALA A 118 -19.38 2.77 -6.49
CA ALA A 118 -19.95 3.82 -5.65
C ALA A 118 -18.91 4.89 -5.28
N ALA A 119 -18.12 5.33 -6.26
CA ALA A 119 -17.09 6.34 -6.10
C ALA A 119 -17.70 7.66 -5.61
N ASN A 120 -17.17 8.20 -4.52
CA ASN A 120 -17.62 9.46 -3.93
C ASN A 120 -16.48 10.48 -3.93
N PHE A 121 -16.70 11.62 -4.59
CA PHE A 121 -15.74 12.71 -4.71
C PHE A 121 -16.14 13.86 -3.78
N ASN A 122 -15.51 13.93 -2.60
CA ASN A 122 -15.72 15.01 -1.66
C ASN A 122 -14.79 16.17 -1.97
N ALA A 123 -15.32 17.36 -2.18
CA ALA A 123 -14.58 18.55 -2.54
C ALA A 123 -14.54 19.54 -1.36
N TYR A 124 -13.36 19.83 -0.87
CA TYR A 124 -13.14 20.67 0.30
C TYR A 124 -12.39 21.95 -0.05
N PRO A 125 -13.05 23.11 -0.01
CA PRO A 125 -12.37 24.39 -0.20
C PRO A 125 -11.58 24.76 1.06
N ILE A 126 -10.27 24.87 0.95
CA ILE A 126 -9.35 25.27 2.02
C ILE A 126 -8.78 26.63 1.68
N GLU A 127 -8.95 27.60 2.57
CA GLU A 127 -8.34 28.92 2.39
C GLU A 127 -6.83 28.86 2.54
N ARG A 128 -6.11 29.50 1.64
CA ARG A 128 -4.65 29.64 1.68
C ARG A 128 -4.26 31.04 2.10
N THR A 129 -3.50 31.13 3.18
CA THR A 129 -3.03 32.41 3.73
C THR A 129 -1.58 32.29 4.15
N GLU A 130 -0.89 33.41 4.26
CA GLU A 130 0.45 33.42 4.84
C GLU A 130 0.38 33.11 6.34
N LEU A 131 1.09 32.08 6.77
CA LEU A 131 1.03 31.55 8.14
C LEU A 131 2.30 31.83 8.97
N ALA A 132 3.23 32.63 8.45
CA ALA A 132 4.51 32.91 9.06
C ALA A 132 5.25 31.63 9.49
N SER A 133 5.40 31.33 10.79
CA SER A 133 6.03 30.13 11.32
C SER A 133 5.01 29.21 12.01
N ARG A 134 3.79 29.18 11.52
CA ARG A 134 2.69 28.36 12.05
C ARG A 134 2.10 27.51 10.94
N PHE A 135 1.23 26.54 11.30
CA PHE A 135 0.49 25.72 10.34
C PHE A 135 -0.98 25.63 10.71
N ARG A 136 -1.83 25.34 9.74
CA ARG A 136 -3.22 24.93 9.96
C ARG A 136 -3.37 23.44 9.80
N LEU A 137 -4.28 22.87 10.57
CA LEU A 137 -4.52 21.44 10.57
C LEU A 137 -5.99 21.14 10.28
N PHE A 138 -6.20 20.22 9.37
CA PHE A 138 -7.48 19.70 8.96
C PHE A 138 -7.46 18.18 9.04
N ALA A 139 -8.65 17.55 9.13
CA ALA A 139 -8.76 16.11 8.96
C ALA A 139 -10.07 15.70 8.31
N THR A 140 -10.04 14.56 7.64
CA THR A 140 -11.21 13.82 7.14
C THR A 140 -10.95 12.33 7.24
N SER A 141 -12.00 11.52 7.09
CA SER A 141 -11.90 10.06 7.02
C SER A 141 -12.49 9.56 5.70
N VAL A 142 -11.86 8.52 5.14
CA VAL A 142 -12.32 7.78 3.95
C VAL A 142 -12.66 6.33 4.26
N LEU A 143 -12.77 5.97 5.54
CA LEU A 143 -13.08 4.61 5.98
C LEU A 143 -14.47 4.20 5.51
N SER A 144 -14.58 3.04 4.87
CA SER A 144 -15.86 2.47 4.43
C SER A 144 -16.76 2.04 5.58
N THR A 145 -16.21 1.86 6.78
CA THR A 145 -16.96 1.52 7.99
C THR A 145 -17.83 2.67 8.49
N GLY A 146 -17.53 3.91 8.07
CA GLY A 146 -18.21 5.11 8.61
C GLY A 146 -17.90 5.38 10.09
N GLN A 147 -16.86 4.75 10.65
CA GLN A 147 -16.46 4.94 12.04
C GLN A 147 -15.88 6.34 12.24
N ASP A 148 -16.41 7.08 13.19
CA ASP A 148 -15.86 8.36 13.65
C ASP A 148 -14.75 8.13 14.67
N TYR A 149 -13.81 9.08 14.74
CA TYR A 149 -12.72 9.07 15.71
C TYR A 149 -12.55 10.45 16.35
N ASP A 150 -12.27 10.46 17.65
CA ASP A 150 -11.80 11.66 18.33
C ASP A 150 -10.28 11.77 18.12
N LEU A 151 -9.82 12.89 17.55
CA LEU A 151 -8.41 13.15 17.27
C LEU A 151 -7.80 14.00 18.37
N TYR A 152 -6.71 13.48 18.94
CA TYR A 152 -5.90 14.20 19.94
C TYR A 152 -4.52 14.50 19.37
N LEU A 153 -3.95 15.61 19.81
CA LEU A 153 -2.60 16.03 19.46
C LEU A 153 -1.80 16.30 20.74
N ALA A 154 -0.60 15.74 20.82
CA ALA A 154 0.36 15.99 21.90
C ALA A 154 1.68 16.47 21.31
N GLN A 155 2.48 17.22 22.08
CA GLN A 155 3.86 17.52 21.68
C GLN A 155 4.73 16.27 21.82
N SER A 156 5.78 16.16 20.98
CA SER A 156 6.73 15.05 21.10
C SER A 156 7.32 14.98 22.49
N GLY A 157 7.29 13.77 23.04
CA GLY A 157 7.70 13.46 24.42
C GLY A 157 6.58 13.49 25.46
N ASP A 158 5.40 14.01 25.14
CA ASP A 158 4.21 13.93 25.96
C ASP A 158 3.50 12.59 25.73
N THR A 159 2.68 12.18 26.71
CA THR A 159 1.87 10.95 26.63
C THR A 159 0.43 11.28 26.24
N PHE A 160 -0.40 10.24 25.99
CA PHE A 160 -1.83 10.42 25.73
C PHE A 160 -2.55 11.19 26.85
N ALA A 161 -2.11 11.03 28.13
CA ALA A 161 -2.70 11.75 29.24
C ALA A 161 -2.50 13.27 29.17
N ASP A 162 -1.49 13.74 28.44
CA ASP A 162 -1.16 15.13 28.24
C ASP A 162 -1.68 15.65 26.88
N ALA A 163 -2.28 14.77 26.06
CA ALA A 163 -2.77 15.11 24.71
C ALA A 163 -4.04 15.98 24.79
N HIS A 164 -4.16 16.88 23.85
CA HIS A 164 -5.32 17.76 23.69
C HIS A 164 -6.29 17.20 22.67
N LEU A 165 -7.54 16.96 23.07
CA LEU A 165 -8.63 16.66 22.14
C LEU A 165 -8.84 17.85 21.23
N LEU A 166 -8.71 17.66 19.93
CA LEU A 166 -8.97 18.69 18.93
C LEU A 166 -10.43 18.67 18.48
N SER A 167 -10.92 17.58 17.99
CA SER A 167 -12.31 17.35 17.60
C SER A 167 -12.53 15.92 17.11
N SER A 168 -13.78 15.55 16.88
CA SER A 168 -14.13 14.33 16.16
C SER A 168 -13.94 14.49 14.66
N VAL A 169 -13.49 13.44 14.01
CA VAL A 169 -13.28 13.32 12.56
C VAL A 169 -14.26 12.29 12.02
N SER A 170 -15.09 12.70 11.07
CA SER A 170 -16.11 11.86 10.45
C SER A 170 -15.81 11.59 8.99
N THR A 171 -16.32 10.47 8.47
CA THR A 171 -16.22 10.11 7.06
C THR A 171 -16.95 11.13 6.18
N GLY A 172 -16.26 11.61 5.15
CA GLY A 172 -16.82 12.51 4.14
C GLY A 172 -16.99 13.96 4.58
N ALA A 173 -16.57 14.34 5.80
CA ALA A 173 -16.58 15.72 6.28
C ALA A 173 -15.14 16.21 6.54
N LEU A 174 -14.81 17.44 6.16
CA LEU A 174 -13.53 18.06 6.51
C LEU A 174 -13.69 18.84 7.81
N THR A 175 -12.92 18.49 8.83
CA THR A 175 -12.86 19.21 10.12
C THR A 175 -11.61 20.08 10.12
N GLN A 176 -11.75 21.37 10.39
CA GLN A 176 -10.64 22.27 10.72
C GLN A 176 -10.46 22.28 12.23
N PHE A 177 -9.24 22.12 12.70
CA PHE A 177 -8.94 22.10 14.12
C PHE A 177 -8.57 23.48 14.69
N GLU A 178 -8.93 23.67 15.95
CA GLU A 178 -8.52 24.81 16.75
C GLU A 178 -7.31 24.47 17.63
N SER A 179 -6.39 25.39 17.73
CA SER A 179 -5.17 25.25 18.53
C SER A 179 -5.38 25.78 19.96
N TRP A 180 -4.85 25.06 20.93
CA TRP A 180 -4.74 25.53 22.31
C TRP A 180 -3.53 26.45 22.56
N GLN A 181 -2.65 26.65 21.56
CA GLN A 181 -1.31 27.23 21.72
C GLN A 181 -1.26 28.74 21.50
N ALA A 182 -2.31 29.38 21.02
CA ALA A 182 -2.32 30.76 20.66
C ALA A 182 -3.68 31.44 20.87
N GLU A 183 -3.69 32.76 21.02
CA GLU A 183 -4.92 33.56 20.99
C GLU A 183 -5.65 33.47 19.64
N ASP A 184 -4.88 33.28 18.55
CA ASP A 184 -5.42 32.83 17.25
C ASP A 184 -5.60 31.30 17.29
N SER A 185 -6.79 30.88 17.59
CA SER A 185 -7.14 29.45 17.71
C SER A 185 -7.02 28.66 16.40
N GLN A 186 -6.74 29.31 15.25
CA GLN A 186 -6.78 28.63 13.94
C GLN A 186 -5.44 28.03 13.48
N SER A 187 -4.35 28.27 14.21
CA SER A 187 -3.03 27.79 13.80
C SER A 187 -2.18 27.26 14.94
N PHE A 188 -1.33 26.27 14.62
CA PHE A 188 -0.44 25.57 15.53
C PHE A 188 1.01 26.04 15.33
N SER A 189 1.85 25.91 16.37
CA SER A 189 3.29 26.13 16.25
C SER A 189 3.94 24.97 15.49
N GLN A 190 4.93 25.26 14.63
CA GLN A 190 5.75 24.22 14.01
C GLN A 190 6.49 23.40 15.07
N GLY A 191 6.74 22.13 14.79
CA GLY A 191 7.41 21.20 15.72
C GLY A 191 7.01 19.76 15.48
N ASP A 192 7.40 18.90 16.41
CA ASP A 192 7.12 17.47 16.39
C ASP A 192 5.96 17.17 17.33
N TYR A 193 5.04 16.34 16.87
CA TYR A 193 3.81 15.98 17.57
C TYR A 193 3.51 14.50 17.45
N HIS A 194 2.75 13.97 18.42
CA HIS A 194 2.06 12.67 18.36
C HIS A 194 0.58 12.88 18.09
N VAL A 195 0.00 12.02 17.28
CA VAL A 195 -1.44 11.94 17.06
C VAL A 195 -1.97 10.67 17.71
N TYR A 196 -3.07 10.81 18.46
CA TYR A 196 -3.85 9.70 18.95
C TYR A 196 -5.26 9.76 18.39
N LEU A 197 -5.83 8.58 18.11
CA LEU A 197 -7.23 8.43 17.77
C LEU A 197 -7.89 7.53 18.81
N THR A 198 -9.06 7.97 19.32
CA THR A 198 -9.93 7.13 20.16
C THR A 198 -11.26 6.91 19.47
N LEU A 199 -12.01 5.92 19.89
CA LEU A 199 -13.44 5.90 19.57
C LEU A 199 -14.13 7.07 20.29
N PRO A 200 -15.20 7.66 19.72
CA PRO A 200 -15.84 8.82 20.30
C PRO A 200 -16.25 8.63 21.78
N GLY A 201 -15.69 9.46 22.66
CA GLY A 201 -15.95 9.42 24.08
C GLY A 201 -15.21 8.35 24.87
N GLU A 202 -14.30 7.59 24.26
CA GLU A 202 -13.46 6.62 24.95
C GLU A 202 -12.11 7.25 25.37
N ASP A 203 -11.58 6.78 26.51
CA ASP A 203 -10.34 7.28 27.11
C ASP A 203 -9.10 6.42 26.73
N SER A 204 -9.25 5.53 25.77
CA SER A 204 -8.18 4.63 25.32
C SER A 204 -7.91 4.80 23.83
N PRO A 205 -6.69 5.13 23.42
CA PRO A 205 -6.36 5.26 22.01
C PRO A 205 -6.40 3.89 21.32
N VAL A 206 -7.00 3.90 20.10
CA VAL A 206 -6.97 2.77 19.17
C VAL A 206 -5.89 2.96 18.11
N PHE A 207 -5.28 4.14 18.09
CA PHE A 207 -4.18 4.51 17.20
C PHE A 207 -3.27 5.50 17.92
N GLU A 208 -1.98 5.28 17.83
CA GLU A 208 -0.92 6.19 18.27
C GLU A 208 0.13 6.27 17.16
N SER A 209 0.45 7.47 16.69
CA SER A 209 1.48 7.68 15.66
C SER A 209 2.88 7.67 16.25
N THR A 210 3.90 7.47 15.40
CA THR A 210 5.25 7.98 15.69
C THR A 210 5.27 9.50 15.65
N ASP A 211 6.42 10.12 15.93
CA ASP A 211 6.59 11.57 15.78
C ASP A 211 6.24 12.05 14.36
N ILE A 212 5.40 13.07 14.28
CA ILE A 212 5.00 13.77 13.05
C ILE A 212 5.59 15.17 13.07
N THR A 213 6.47 15.45 12.12
CA THR A 213 7.14 16.77 12.03
C THR A 213 6.36 17.73 11.14
N PHE A 214 5.87 18.82 11.72
CA PHE A 214 5.26 19.95 11.01
C PHE A 214 6.27 21.07 10.82
N GLN A 215 7.04 21.01 9.73
CA GLN A 215 8.14 21.93 9.47
C GLN A 215 7.81 23.11 8.55
N TYR A 216 6.67 23.08 7.85
CA TYR A 216 6.30 24.11 6.88
C TYR A 216 5.16 24.98 7.40
N ALA A 217 5.21 26.27 7.10
CA ALA A 217 4.12 27.21 7.34
C ALA A 217 3.06 27.06 6.22
N THR A 218 2.19 26.06 6.38
CA THR A 218 1.19 25.69 5.36
C THR A 218 -0.02 25.00 5.99
N GLU A 219 -0.96 24.60 5.15
CA GLU A 219 -2.11 23.78 5.50
C GLU A 219 -1.73 22.31 5.39
N TYR A 220 -1.96 21.54 6.45
CA TYR A 220 -1.83 20.10 6.51
C TYR A 220 -3.23 19.46 6.64
N THR A 221 -3.42 18.35 5.98
CA THR A 221 -4.67 17.60 6.09
C THR A 221 -4.37 16.15 6.45
N PHE A 222 -4.87 15.68 7.58
CA PHE A 222 -4.90 14.27 7.91
C PHE A 222 -6.04 13.58 7.17
N ILE A 223 -5.75 12.40 6.64
CA ILE A 223 -6.76 11.52 6.08
C ILE A 223 -6.65 10.16 6.79
N ILE A 224 -7.71 9.81 7.52
CA ILE A 224 -7.83 8.51 8.16
C ILE A 224 -8.34 7.53 7.12
N ARG A 225 -7.56 6.49 6.82
CA ARG A 225 -7.91 5.45 5.87
C ARG A 225 -7.60 4.06 6.38
N SER A 226 -8.11 3.04 5.69
CA SER A 226 -7.66 1.67 5.89
C SER A 226 -6.20 1.53 5.43
N SER A 227 -5.47 0.62 6.05
CA SER A 227 -4.09 0.35 5.67
C SER A 227 -3.98 -0.03 4.19
N ALA A 228 -3.00 0.53 3.50
CA ALA A 228 -2.54 0.04 2.19
C ALA A 228 -1.59 -1.15 2.38
N GLY A 229 -1.27 -1.49 3.61
CA GLY A 229 -0.51 -2.69 3.96
C GLY A 229 -1.33 -3.95 3.73
N ALA A 230 -0.80 -5.05 4.16
CA ALA A 230 -1.37 -6.36 3.92
C ALA A 230 -2.58 -6.70 4.82
N ILE A 231 -2.89 -5.88 5.82
CA ILE A 231 -3.88 -6.22 6.85
C ILE A 231 -5.15 -5.39 6.67
N LYS A 232 -6.24 -6.08 6.36
CA LYS A 232 -7.56 -5.49 6.24
C LYS A 232 -8.01 -4.89 7.59
N ASN A 233 -8.63 -3.71 7.53
CA ASN A 233 -9.17 -2.97 8.68
C ASN A 233 -8.15 -2.32 9.63
N ASN A 234 -6.85 -2.40 9.37
CA ASN A 234 -5.92 -1.54 10.07
C ASN A 234 -6.11 -0.09 9.63
N ILE A 235 -5.87 0.84 10.57
CA ILE A 235 -5.96 2.28 10.32
C ILE A 235 -4.57 2.81 10.02
N GLU A 236 -4.47 3.64 8.99
CA GLU A 236 -3.33 4.49 8.70
C GLU A 236 -3.77 5.95 8.66
N LEU A 237 -2.86 6.82 9.03
CA LEU A 237 -3.05 8.25 9.02
C LEU A 237 -2.14 8.87 7.96
N ASP A 238 -2.71 9.35 6.88
CA ASP A 238 -1.97 10.05 5.84
C ASP A 238 -1.92 11.54 6.14
N LEU A 239 -0.75 12.13 6.01
CA LEU A 239 -0.52 13.56 6.09
C LEU A 239 -0.32 14.12 4.68
N VAL A 240 -1.35 14.77 4.16
CA VAL A 240 -1.34 15.44 2.86
C VAL A 240 -0.87 16.87 3.05
N ILE A 241 0.15 17.25 2.30
CA ILE A 241 0.71 18.61 2.24
C ILE A 241 0.53 19.19 0.83
N ASN A 242 0.96 20.41 0.60
CA ASN A 242 0.86 21.07 -0.72
C ASN A 242 1.91 20.55 -1.73
N SER A 243 2.07 19.22 -1.82
CA SER A 243 2.94 18.53 -2.77
C SER A 243 2.31 17.19 -3.16
N SER A 244 2.93 16.44 -4.06
CA SER A 244 2.51 15.07 -4.38
C SER A 244 2.95 14.04 -3.33
N SER A 245 3.78 14.42 -2.38
CA SER A 245 4.22 13.52 -1.31
C SER A 245 3.17 13.44 -0.22
N VAL A 246 2.77 12.24 0.12
CA VAL A 246 1.93 11.91 1.26
C VAL A 246 2.79 11.13 2.26
N ASN A 247 2.79 11.58 3.52
CA ASN A 247 3.47 10.85 4.59
C ASN A 247 2.45 9.98 5.32
N THR A 248 2.64 8.68 5.28
CA THR A 248 1.77 7.70 5.93
C THR A 248 2.32 7.29 7.29
N TYR A 249 1.49 7.30 8.29
CA TYR A 249 1.79 6.87 9.66
C TYR A 249 0.90 5.70 10.03
N ALA A 250 1.52 4.59 10.44
CA ALA A 250 0.86 3.45 11.04
C ALA A 250 0.86 3.58 12.57
N ALA A 251 -0.02 2.85 13.25
CA ALA A 251 0.01 2.79 14.71
C ALA A 251 1.33 2.15 15.19
N ILE A 252 1.90 2.68 16.28
CA ILE A 252 3.20 2.21 16.82
C ILE A 252 3.15 0.77 17.35
N ASP A 253 1.99 0.28 17.73
CA ASP A 253 1.73 -1.07 18.22
C ASP A 253 0.99 -1.98 17.24
N GLN A 254 0.92 -1.56 15.95
CA GLN A 254 0.22 -2.32 14.93
C GLN A 254 0.75 -3.76 14.84
N ALA A 255 -0.16 -4.73 14.93
CA ALA A 255 0.16 -6.13 14.81
C ALA A 255 0.70 -6.48 13.40
N ALA A 256 1.43 -7.57 13.32
CA ALA A 256 1.67 -8.30 12.09
C ALA A 256 0.58 -9.36 11.91
N GLN A 257 0.49 -9.93 10.71
CA GLN A 257 -0.44 -10.98 10.37
C GLN A 257 0.26 -12.11 9.63
N PHE A 258 -0.25 -13.30 9.75
CA PHE A 258 0.20 -14.43 8.94
C PHE A 258 -0.96 -15.40 8.68
N ARG A 259 -0.80 -16.26 7.67
CA ARG A 259 -1.57 -17.50 7.49
C ARG A 259 -0.64 -18.60 7.01
N ILE A 260 -1.08 -19.85 7.16
CA ILE A 260 -0.27 -21.04 6.85
C ILE A 260 -1.05 -21.93 5.89
N TYR A 261 -0.40 -22.34 4.82
CA TYR A 261 -0.89 -23.36 3.90
C TYR A 261 -0.04 -24.63 4.02
N ASN A 262 -0.69 -25.77 4.17
CA ASN A 262 -0.07 -27.07 4.13
C ASN A 262 -0.21 -27.67 2.71
N SER A 263 0.85 -27.63 1.90
CA SER A 263 0.80 -28.17 0.53
C SER A 263 0.91 -29.70 0.44
N LEU A 264 1.10 -30.37 1.60
CA LEU A 264 1.13 -31.82 1.63
C LEU A 264 -0.31 -32.36 1.51
N ASN A 265 -0.55 -33.20 0.54
CA ASN A 265 -1.89 -33.70 0.24
C ASN A 265 -2.28 -34.99 1.04
N ASP A 266 -1.35 -35.51 1.83
CA ASP A 266 -1.52 -36.74 2.59
C ASP A 266 -1.17 -36.67 4.08
N LYS A 267 -0.63 -35.53 4.54
CA LYS A 267 -0.13 -35.37 5.91
C LYS A 267 -0.74 -34.17 6.61
N GLU A 268 -1.16 -34.40 7.86
CA GLU A 268 -1.48 -33.34 8.80
C GLU A 268 -0.19 -32.82 9.44
N VAL A 269 -0.04 -31.50 9.59
CA VAL A 269 1.15 -30.85 10.14
C VAL A 269 0.78 -29.98 11.33
N SER A 270 1.50 -30.16 12.43
CA SER A 270 1.49 -29.26 13.58
C SER A 270 2.60 -28.24 13.47
N VAL A 271 2.28 -26.95 13.67
CA VAL A 271 3.19 -25.83 13.56
C VAL A 271 3.23 -25.05 14.87
N ASP A 272 4.43 -24.74 15.35
CA ASP A 272 4.67 -23.88 16.47
C ASP A 272 5.42 -22.61 16.04
N ILE A 273 4.89 -21.44 16.43
CA ILE A 273 5.49 -20.12 16.25
C ILE A 273 5.78 -19.58 17.64
N VAL A 274 7.03 -19.39 17.98
CA VAL A 274 7.46 -18.98 19.33
C VAL A 274 8.32 -17.74 19.25
N GLY A 275 7.85 -16.65 19.86
CA GLY A 275 8.54 -15.37 19.96
C GLY A 275 8.97 -15.03 21.37
N ALA A 276 9.54 -13.83 21.53
CA ALA A 276 9.90 -13.29 22.84
C ALA A 276 8.65 -13.00 23.69
N GLN A 277 8.83 -12.91 25.00
CA GLN A 277 7.79 -12.47 25.97
C GLN A 277 6.52 -13.33 26.00
N GLY A 278 6.60 -14.60 25.59
CA GLY A 278 5.46 -15.52 25.64
C GLY A 278 4.49 -15.38 24.46
N ASN A 279 4.83 -14.58 23.45
CA ASN A 279 4.08 -14.57 22.20
C ASN A 279 4.29 -15.90 21.48
N GLN A 280 3.22 -16.68 21.38
CA GLN A 280 3.28 -17.99 20.73
C GLN A 280 1.96 -18.32 20.03
N ARG A 281 2.05 -19.13 18.98
CA ARG A 281 0.93 -19.77 18.30
C ARG A 281 1.25 -21.23 18.06
N ALA A 282 0.26 -22.07 18.25
CA ALA A 282 0.32 -23.47 17.90
C ALA A 282 -0.92 -23.79 17.03
N LEU A 283 -0.69 -24.29 15.83
CA LEU A 283 -1.73 -24.64 14.88
C LEU A 283 -1.53 -26.06 14.38
N THR A 284 -2.63 -26.71 14.01
CA THR A 284 -2.60 -27.99 13.31
C THR A 284 -3.38 -27.83 12.01
N LEU A 285 -2.73 -28.12 10.89
CA LEU A 285 -3.28 -28.00 9.56
C LEU A 285 -3.48 -29.38 8.93
N ALA A 286 -4.71 -29.67 8.52
CA ALA A 286 -5.01 -30.86 7.72
C ALA A 286 -4.22 -30.86 6.42
N ALA A 287 -4.12 -32.01 5.78
CA ALA A 287 -3.60 -32.14 4.42
C ALA A 287 -4.31 -31.16 3.47
N SER A 288 -3.55 -30.45 2.64
CA SER A 288 -4.02 -29.38 1.73
C SER A 288 -4.82 -28.27 2.42
N GLY A 289 -4.59 -28.07 3.74
CA GLY A 289 -5.34 -27.11 4.56
C GLY A 289 -4.71 -25.71 4.56
N LEU A 290 -5.55 -24.68 4.44
CA LEU A 290 -5.18 -23.26 4.61
C LEU A 290 -5.76 -22.77 5.95
N SER A 291 -4.94 -22.08 6.75
CA SER A 291 -5.44 -21.42 7.96
C SER A 291 -6.15 -20.10 7.64
N GLU A 292 -6.95 -19.62 8.56
CA GLU A 292 -7.37 -18.23 8.58
C GLU A 292 -6.16 -17.31 8.83
N PHE A 293 -6.31 -16.03 8.53
CA PHE A 293 -5.34 -15.01 8.92
C PHE A 293 -5.33 -14.82 10.45
N ASP A 294 -4.16 -14.91 11.07
CA ASP A 294 -3.97 -14.70 12.50
C ASP A 294 -3.08 -13.48 12.76
N ALA A 295 -3.53 -12.60 13.64
CA ALA A 295 -2.78 -11.41 14.05
C ALA A 295 -1.91 -11.73 15.27
N ILE A 296 -0.66 -11.27 15.22
CA ILE A 296 0.32 -11.45 16.29
C ILE A 296 1.19 -10.20 16.40
N ALA A 297 1.79 -9.95 17.56
CA ALA A 297 2.75 -8.85 17.72
C ALA A 297 3.86 -8.97 16.67
N HIS A 298 4.31 -7.85 16.11
CA HIS A 298 5.45 -7.86 15.22
C HIS A 298 6.74 -8.27 15.93
N GLY A 299 7.68 -8.88 15.24
CA GLY A 299 8.96 -9.33 15.82
C GLY A 299 9.53 -10.56 15.13
N ASP A 300 10.59 -11.08 15.71
CA ASP A 300 11.26 -12.29 15.25
C ASP A 300 10.79 -13.50 16.05
N TYR A 301 10.42 -14.55 15.34
CA TYR A 301 9.87 -15.78 15.84
C TYR A 301 10.68 -16.99 15.38
N GLN A 302 10.67 -18.04 16.17
CA GLN A 302 11.09 -19.38 15.78
C GLN A 302 9.88 -20.11 15.22
N LEU A 303 9.96 -20.55 13.97
CA LEU A 303 8.98 -21.38 13.32
C LEU A 303 9.48 -22.83 13.32
N SER A 304 8.62 -23.74 13.77
CA SER A 304 8.88 -25.18 13.75
C SER A 304 7.64 -25.93 13.30
N GLY A 305 7.83 -27.01 12.59
CA GLY A 305 6.74 -27.83 12.07
C GLY A 305 7.08 -29.32 12.12
N LYS A 306 6.05 -30.15 12.31
CA LYS A 306 6.19 -31.61 12.27
C LYS A 306 4.90 -32.26 11.76
N ALA A 307 5.05 -33.36 11.01
CA ALA A 307 3.90 -34.17 10.67
C ALA A 307 3.33 -34.89 11.90
N SER A 308 2.00 -35.05 11.93
CA SER A 308 1.33 -35.69 13.06
C SER A 308 1.60 -37.20 13.16
N ASP A 309 1.92 -37.86 12.03
CA ASP A 309 2.16 -39.30 11.92
C ASP A 309 3.64 -39.70 11.83
N ASP A 310 4.55 -38.71 11.63
CA ASP A 310 5.99 -38.96 11.52
C ASP A 310 6.80 -37.84 12.18
N GLU A 311 7.35 -38.10 13.37
CA GLU A 311 8.14 -37.13 14.13
C GLU A 311 9.48 -36.75 13.43
N ASN A 312 9.98 -37.57 12.49
CA ASN A 312 11.20 -37.28 11.74
C ASN A 312 10.94 -36.41 10.53
N PHE A 313 9.70 -36.35 10.06
CA PHE A 313 9.28 -35.43 8.99
C PHE A 313 8.95 -34.07 9.61
N ALA A 314 10.01 -33.28 9.89
CA ALA A 314 9.93 -32.08 10.67
C ALA A 314 11.04 -31.09 10.32
N PHE A 315 10.81 -29.81 10.64
CA PHE A 315 11.85 -28.78 10.69
C PHE A 315 11.76 -28.01 12.01
N SER A 316 12.81 -27.34 12.38
CA SER A 316 12.83 -26.58 13.64
C SER A 316 13.69 -25.32 13.55
N ASN A 317 13.32 -24.31 14.34
CA ASN A 317 14.06 -23.07 14.54
C ASN A 317 14.30 -22.23 13.26
N GLN A 318 13.41 -22.33 12.27
CA GLN A 318 13.47 -21.43 11.13
C GLN A 318 13.08 -20.02 11.59
N LEU A 319 13.82 -19.00 11.13
CA LEU A 319 13.52 -17.61 11.46
C LEU A 319 12.29 -17.14 10.69
N LEU A 320 11.30 -16.66 11.42
CA LEU A 320 10.13 -15.98 10.88
C LEU A 320 10.12 -14.54 11.40
N SER A 321 10.49 -13.57 10.57
CA SER A 321 10.38 -12.15 10.90
C SER A 321 9.03 -11.62 10.43
N LEU A 322 8.19 -11.20 11.37
CA LEU A 322 6.89 -10.61 11.15
C LEU A 322 6.99 -9.08 11.32
N THR A 323 6.87 -8.37 10.22
CA THR A 323 6.99 -6.91 10.19
C THR A 323 5.67 -6.26 10.55
N GLN A 324 5.71 -5.19 11.32
CA GLN A 324 4.55 -4.41 11.72
C GLN A 324 3.70 -4.01 10.51
N GLY A 325 2.38 -4.21 10.61
CA GLY A 325 1.42 -3.87 9.56
C GLY A 325 1.56 -4.69 8.28
N ARG A 326 2.37 -5.76 8.28
CA ARG A 326 2.55 -6.66 7.14
C ARG A 326 1.95 -8.02 7.40
N SER A 327 1.62 -8.71 6.32
CA SER A 327 1.11 -10.08 6.34
C SER A 327 2.08 -11.01 5.64
N LYS A 328 2.26 -12.22 6.19
CA LYS A 328 3.06 -13.27 5.57
C LYS A 328 2.27 -14.54 5.35
N ALA A 329 2.43 -15.12 4.17
CA ALA A 329 2.09 -16.50 3.92
C ALA A 329 3.26 -17.40 4.32
N ILE A 330 2.92 -18.54 4.88
CA ILE A 330 3.83 -19.63 5.21
C ILE A 330 3.32 -20.86 4.46
N VAL A 331 4.11 -21.41 3.57
CA VAL A 331 3.76 -22.63 2.82
C VAL A 331 4.64 -23.76 3.31
N LEU A 332 4.00 -24.79 3.88
CA LEU A 332 4.65 -26.01 4.32
C LEU A 332 4.74 -26.97 3.14
N TYR A 333 5.91 -27.55 2.92
CA TYR A 333 6.16 -28.43 1.77
C TYR A 333 7.22 -29.50 2.09
N GLU A 334 7.33 -30.51 1.23
CA GLU A 334 8.42 -31.48 1.23
C GLU A 334 9.58 -30.95 0.38
N ASN A 335 10.75 -30.81 0.99
CA ASN A 335 11.96 -30.37 0.30
C ASN A 335 12.65 -31.50 -0.48
N ALA A 336 13.76 -31.20 -1.17
CA ALA A 336 14.49 -32.16 -1.98
C ALA A 336 15.11 -33.31 -1.17
N GLU A 337 15.36 -33.13 0.13
CA GLU A 337 15.82 -34.13 1.07
C GLU A 337 14.71 -35.01 1.63
N GLN A 338 13.49 -34.85 1.17
CA GLN A 338 12.29 -35.54 1.66
C GLN A 338 12.02 -35.26 3.16
N THR A 339 12.26 -34.05 3.58
CA THR A 339 11.90 -33.55 4.92
C THR A 339 10.90 -32.41 4.81
N LEU A 340 10.18 -32.14 5.90
CA LEU A 340 9.30 -31.00 5.98
C LEU A 340 10.13 -29.71 5.99
N ASP A 341 9.68 -28.66 5.30
CA ASP A 341 10.24 -27.32 5.34
C ASP A 341 9.14 -26.28 5.17
N ALA A 342 9.48 -24.98 5.32
CA ALA A 342 8.54 -23.88 5.20
C ALA A 342 9.11 -22.74 4.35
N LEU A 343 8.38 -22.36 3.31
CA LEU A 343 8.64 -21.18 2.50
C LEU A 343 7.80 -20.00 3.02
N THR A 344 8.40 -18.84 3.19
CA THR A 344 7.72 -17.64 3.68
C THR A 344 7.87 -16.47 2.71
N PHE A 345 6.78 -15.76 2.46
CA PHE A 345 6.76 -14.56 1.61
C PHE A 345 5.70 -13.57 2.08
N GLU A 346 5.79 -12.31 1.64
CA GLU A 346 4.78 -11.30 1.93
C GLU A 346 3.55 -11.51 1.05
N GLU A 347 2.38 -11.34 1.65
CA GLU A 347 1.09 -11.33 0.98
C GLU A 347 0.23 -10.18 1.47
N SER A 348 -0.95 -10.01 0.88
CA SER A 348 -1.93 -8.99 1.28
C SER A 348 -3.34 -9.57 1.24
N ASN A 349 -4.18 -9.18 2.19
CA ASN A 349 -5.62 -9.44 2.16
C ASN A 349 -6.44 -8.18 1.87
N LEU A 350 -5.81 -7.12 1.33
CA LEU A 350 -6.52 -5.94 0.87
C LEU A 350 -7.37 -6.27 -0.36
N PRO A 351 -8.62 -5.88 -0.38
CA PRO A 351 -9.46 -6.00 -1.57
C PRO A 351 -8.85 -5.27 -2.76
N GLN A 352 -8.91 -5.90 -3.93
CA GLN A 352 -8.47 -5.34 -5.22
C GLN A 352 -9.59 -5.52 -6.24
N SER A 353 -9.94 -4.48 -6.99
CA SER A 353 -11.07 -4.55 -7.93
C SER A 353 -10.67 -4.79 -9.38
N VAL A 354 -9.52 -4.29 -9.79
CA VAL A 354 -9.11 -4.31 -11.21
C VAL A 354 -7.83 -5.11 -11.41
N GLU A 355 -6.86 -4.92 -10.55
CA GLU A 355 -5.55 -5.58 -10.60
C GLU A 355 -5.31 -6.31 -9.28
N HIS A 356 -5.12 -7.62 -9.37
CA HIS A 356 -4.99 -8.51 -8.23
C HIS A 356 -3.55 -8.93 -8.04
N ASP A 357 -3.10 -8.89 -6.81
CA ASP A 357 -1.84 -9.51 -6.44
C ASP A 357 -2.01 -11.03 -6.41
N VAL A 358 -1.23 -11.70 -7.24
CA VAL A 358 -1.16 -13.16 -7.30
C VAL A 358 0.24 -13.60 -6.92
N GLN A 359 0.37 -14.30 -5.82
CA GLN A 359 1.61 -14.95 -5.43
C GLN A 359 1.65 -16.36 -6.04
N VAL A 360 2.65 -16.64 -6.86
CA VAL A 360 2.87 -17.96 -7.46
C VAL A 360 4.03 -18.63 -6.74
N VAL A 361 3.81 -19.83 -6.23
CA VAL A 361 4.78 -20.57 -5.41
C VAL A 361 5.10 -21.90 -6.09
N ASN A 362 6.38 -22.22 -6.21
CA ASN A 362 6.85 -23.52 -6.70
C ASN A 362 7.38 -24.35 -5.53
N VAL A 363 6.61 -25.39 -5.15
CA VAL A 363 7.00 -26.39 -4.15
C VAL A 363 7.10 -27.79 -4.73
N THR A 364 7.49 -27.89 -6.02
CA THR A 364 7.72 -29.18 -6.70
C THR A 364 9.22 -29.51 -6.75
N PRO A 365 9.71 -30.49 -5.97
CA PRO A 365 11.15 -30.77 -5.88
C PRO A 365 11.74 -31.43 -7.14
N ASP A 366 10.88 -31.94 -8.02
CA ASP A 366 11.32 -32.70 -9.21
C ASP A 366 11.95 -31.81 -10.30
N TYR A 367 11.73 -30.50 -10.26
CA TYR A 367 12.19 -29.55 -11.28
C TYR A 367 12.85 -28.35 -10.63
N ALA A 368 14.05 -28.04 -11.08
CA ALA A 368 14.82 -26.90 -10.58
C ALA A 368 14.09 -25.55 -10.84
N ALA A 369 13.35 -25.45 -11.92
CA ALA A 369 12.55 -24.28 -12.24
C ALA A 369 11.37 -24.60 -13.18
N LEU A 370 10.30 -23.81 -13.06
CA LEU A 370 9.08 -23.91 -13.85
C LEU A 370 8.70 -22.58 -14.47
N ASP A 371 7.98 -22.64 -15.60
CA ASP A 371 7.27 -21.48 -16.14
C ASP A 371 5.78 -21.65 -15.87
N VAL A 372 5.17 -20.60 -15.33
CA VAL A 372 3.74 -20.54 -14.98
C VAL A 372 3.06 -19.47 -15.82
N PHE A 373 2.06 -19.86 -16.61
CA PHE A 373 1.33 -18.98 -17.51
C PHE A 373 -0.13 -18.88 -17.10
N PHE A 374 -0.65 -17.65 -17.04
CA PHE A 374 -2.08 -17.36 -16.91
C PHE A 374 -2.63 -17.12 -18.31
N VAL A 375 -3.36 -18.08 -18.84
CA VAL A 375 -3.79 -18.12 -20.25
C VAL A 375 -5.28 -17.83 -20.33
N ARG A 376 -5.67 -16.78 -21.06
CA ARG A 376 -7.07 -16.49 -21.34
C ARG A 376 -7.58 -17.38 -22.48
N GLN A 377 -8.91 -17.45 -22.63
CA GLN A 377 -9.55 -18.30 -23.64
C GLN A 377 -9.07 -18.08 -25.08
N ASN A 378 -8.65 -16.85 -25.41
CA ASN A 378 -8.16 -16.45 -26.73
C ASN A 378 -6.63 -16.37 -26.83
N GLU A 379 -5.90 -16.86 -25.83
CA GLU A 379 -4.46 -16.84 -25.76
C GLU A 379 -3.87 -18.26 -25.82
N THR A 380 -2.57 -18.31 -26.00
CA THR A 380 -1.72 -19.49 -25.83
C THR A 380 -0.58 -19.14 -24.90
N ILE A 381 0.21 -20.11 -24.42
CA ILE A 381 1.40 -19.82 -23.60
C ILE A 381 2.36 -18.84 -24.26
N ALA A 382 2.43 -18.84 -25.60
CA ALA A 382 3.29 -17.92 -26.37
C ALA A 382 2.78 -16.47 -26.36
N THR A 383 1.47 -16.26 -26.17
CA THR A 383 0.82 -14.94 -26.18
C THR A 383 0.30 -14.53 -24.81
N ALA A 384 0.40 -15.40 -23.80
CA ALA A 384 -0.04 -15.10 -22.45
C ALA A 384 0.67 -13.87 -21.88
N LYS A 385 -0.14 -12.91 -21.44
CA LYS A 385 0.34 -11.64 -20.90
C LYS A 385 0.96 -11.78 -19.52
N TYR A 386 0.34 -12.60 -18.67
CA TYR A 386 0.75 -12.78 -17.28
C TYR A 386 1.45 -14.13 -17.13
N ARG A 387 2.68 -14.09 -16.65
CA ARG A 387 3.53 -15.28 -16.50
C ARG A 387 4.64 -15.05 -15.50
N ALA A 388 4.97 -16.09 -14.73
CA ALA A 388 6.21 -16.22 -13.98
C ALA A 388 7.11 -17.19 -14.72
N GLN A 389 8.28 -16.73 -15.18
CA GLN A 389 9.24 -17.55 -15.92
C GLN A 389 10.44 -17.88 -15.05
N ASN A 390 10.96 -19.07 -15.21
CA ASN A 390 12.09 -19.58 -14.43
C ASN A 390 11.87 -19.46 -12.92
N LEU A 391 10.65 -19.80 -12.47
CA LEU A 391 10.31 -19.86 -11.05
C LEU A 391 11.01 -21.06 -10.43
N GLU A 392 12.08 -20.80 -9.69
CA GLU A 392 12.88 -21.84 -9.06
C GLU A 392 12.09 -22.56 -7.97
N PHE A 393 12.47 -23.82 -7.70
CA PHE A 393 11.96 -24.57 -6.56
C PHE A 393 12.24 -23.81 -5.25
N GLU A 394 11.33 -23.84 -4.28
CA GLU A 394 11.41 -23.08 -3.02
C GLU A 394 11.36 -21.57 -3.19
N HIS A 395 10.83 -21.07 -4.31
CA HIS A 395 10.69 -19.66 -4.56
C HIS A 395 9.25 -19.26 -4.85
N SER A 396 8.96 -17.99 -4.62
CA SER A 396 7.70 -17.36 -5.01
C SER A 396 7.94 -16.20 -5.98
N ALA A 397 6.95 -15.95 -6.83
CA ALA A 397 6.91 -14.80 -7.72
C ALA A 397 5.59 -14.06 -7.56
N ARG A 398 5.63 -12.73 -7.50
CA ARG A 398 4.46 -11.87 -7.45
C ARG A 398 4.11 -11.40 -8.85
N LEU A 399 2.85 -11.57 -9.23
CA LEU A 399 2.28 -11.08 -10.46
C LEU A 399 1.12 -10.13 -10.14
N THR A 400 0.95 -9.10 -10.96
CA THR A 400 -0.26 -8.28 -10.94
C THR A 400 -1.13 -8.69 -12.12
N VAL A 401 -2.25 -9.34 -11.84
CA VAL A 401 -3.13 -9.96 -12.83
C VAL A 401 -4.48 -9.26 -12.81
N LYS A 402 -5.00 -8.89 -13.97
CA LYS A 402 -6.32 -8.26 -14.07
C LYS A 402 -7.44 -9.27 -13.88
N SER A 403 -8.59 -8.81 -13.37
CA SER A 403 -9.80 -9.63 -13.26
C SER A 403 -10.14 -10.34 -14.58
N GLY A 404 -10.62 -11.56 -14.50
CA GLY A 404 -11.01 -12.34 -15.68
C GLY A 404 -10.85 -13.84 -15.52
N LEU A 405 -11.20 -14.56 -16.60
CA LEU A 405 -11.12 -16.01 -16.68
C LEU A 405 -9.75 -16.46 -17.20
N TYR A 406 -9.09 -17.32 -16.43
CA TYR A 406 -7.76 -17.85 -16.75
C TYR A 406 -7.70 -19.38 -16.58
N GLU A 407 -6.90 -20.01 -17.40
CA GLU A 407 -6.32 -21.33 -17.19
C GLU A 407 -4.86 -21.15 -16.77
N ILE A 408 -4.40 -21.80 -15.70
CA ILE A 408 -2.98 -21.79 -15.35
C ILE A 408 -2.32 -22.99 -16.02
N VAL A 409 -1.27 -22.74 -16.78
CA VAL A 409 -0.49 -23.74 -17.50
C VAL A 409 0.93 -23.76 -16.95
N ILE A 410 1.37 -24.93 -16.50
CA ILE A 410 2.70 -25.17 -15.93
C ILE A 410 3.57 -25.90 -16.94
N VAL A 411 4.74 -25.34 -17.20
CA VAL A 411 5.68 -25.89 -18.20
C VAL A 411 7.08 -25.96 -17.59
N HIS A 412 7.80 -27.04 -17.89
CA HIS A 412 9.23 -27.15 -17.65
C HIS A 412 10.00 -26.99 -18.96
N ASN A 413 11.00 -26.11 -18.98
CA ASN A 413 11.91 -25.95 -20.13
C ASN A 413 13.06 -26.92 -20.02
N GLN A 414 13.19 -27.82 -20.99
CA GLN A 414 14.30 -28.79 -21.06
C GLN A 414 15.57 -28.11 -21.64
N GLU A 415 16.74 -28.71 -21.36
CA GLU A 415 18.03 -28.18 -21.83
C GLU A 415 18.12 -28.11 -23.37
N ASP A 416 17.40 -28.94 -24.09
CA ASP A 416 17.35 -28.95 -25.55
C ASP A 416 16.41 -27.88 -26.14
N GLY A 417 15.77 -27.07 -25.29
CA GLY A 417 14.82 -26.02 -25.65
C GLY A 417 13.40 -26.52 -25.88
N THR A 418 13.11 -27.80 -25.66
CA THR A 418 11.74 -28.31 -25.70
C THR A 418 10.99 -27.97 -24.40
N GLN A 419 9.68 -27.75 -24.51
CA GLN A 419 8.82 -27.44 -23.38
C GLN A 419 7.98 -28.68 -23.03
N LEU A 420 8.09 -29.09 -21.77
CA LEU A 420 7.28 -30.17 -21.22
C LEU A 420 6.07 -29.56 -20.49
N LEU A 421 4.87 -29.87 -20.95
CA LEU A 421 3.64 -29.51 -20.23
C LEU A 421 3.49 -30.44 -19.03
N LEU A 422 3.51 -29.87 -17.81
CA LEU A 422 3.34 -30.63 -16.58
C LEU A 422 1.86 -30.77 -16.21
N THR A 423 1.16 -29.63 -16.13
CA THR A 423 -0.26 -29.64 -15.76
C THR A 423 -0.97 -28.39 -16.28
N ARG A 424 -2.31 -28.46 -16.25
CA ARG A 424 -3.22 -27.35 -16.53
C ARG A 424 -4.31 -27.32 -15.48
N SER A 425 -4.64 -26.15 -14.97
CA SER A 425 -5.80 -26.00 -14.10
C SER A 425 -7.10 -26.03 -14.90
N PRO A 426 -8.25 -26.27 -14.27
CA PRO A 426 -9.53 -25.81 -14.79
C PRO A 426 -9.51 -24.29 -15.01
N MET A 427 -10.42 -23.77 -15.85
CA MET A 427 -10.67 -22.33 -15.93
C MET A 427 -11.19 -21.83 -14.59
N PHE A 428 -10.61 -20.77 -14.06
CA PHE A 428 -11.09 -20.09 -12.85
C PHE A 428 -11.22 -18.60 -13.12
N ASN A 429 -12.02 -17.93 -12.31
CA ASN A 429 -12.21 -16.50 -12.39
C ASN A 429 -11.35 -15.82 -11.31
N ILE A 430 -10.53 -14.85 -11.73
CA ILE A 430 -9.94 -13.90 -10.81
C ILE A 430 -10.97 -12.80 -10.59
N ASP A 431 -11.65 -12.86 -9.45
CA ASP A 431 -12.73 -11.97 -9.09
C ASP A 431 -12.26 -10.70 -8.38
N GLN A 432 -13.16 -9.75 -8.28
CA GLN A 432 -12.98 -8.53 -7.53
C GLN A 432 -12.87 -8.81 -6.03
N ASN A 433 -12.11 -7.97 -5.35
CA ASN A 433 -11.98 -7.94 -3.88
C ASN A 433 -11.18 -9.10 -3.25
N GLU A 434 -10.45 -9.88 -4.04
CA GLU A 434 -9.62 -10.96 -3.52
C GLU A 434 -8.19 -10.89 -4.05
N ASN A 435 -7.24 -11.33 -3.25
CA ASN A 435 -5.87 -11.62 -3.65
C ASN A 435 -5.66 -13.13 -3.63
N TYR A 436 -4.77 -13.63 -4.46
CA TYR A 436 -4.65 -15.05 -4.70
C TYR A 436 -3.24 -15.55 -4.44
N MET A 437 -3.15 -16.76 -3.92
CA MET A 437 -1.95 -17.56 -3.91
C MET A 437 -2.16 -18.77 -4.83
N VAL A 438 -1.21 -19.01 -5.71
CA VAL A 438 -1.18 -20.18 -6.61
C VAL A 438 -0.03 -21.05 -6.20
N SER A 439 -0.33 -22.24 -5.66
CA SER A 439 0.67 -23.25 -5.36
C SER A 439 0.80 -24.23 -6.52
N VAL A 440 2.04 -24.47 -6.96
CA VAL A 440 2.38 -25.55 -7.91
C VAL A 440 3.02 -26.65 -7.10
N GLU A 441 2.37 -27.79 -7.01
CA GLU A 441 2.75 -28.86 -6.08
C GLU A 441 2.62 -30.24 -6.71
N THR A 442 3.28 -31.23 -6.09
CA THR A 442 3.13 -32.63 -6.46
C THR A 442 1.80 -33.16 -5.96
N SER A 443 1.15 -34.03 -6.75
CA SER A 443 -0.12 -34.64 -6.39
C SER A 443 -0.21 -36.09 -6.84
N MET A 444 -0.42 -37.01 -5.90
CA MET A 444 -0.64 -38.42 -6.22
C MET A 444 -2.00 -38.64 -6.87
N SER A 445 -2.95 -37.75 -6.71
CA SER A 445 -4.29 -37.82 -7.29
C SER A 445 -4.36 -37.31 -8.73
N ALA A 446 -3.45 -36.43 -9.13
CA ALA A 446 -3.41 -35.84 -10.45
C ALA A 446 -2.76 -36.83 -11.47
N PRO A 447 -3.34 -37.02 -12.67
CA PRO A 447 -2.80 -37.92 -13.69
C PRO A 447 -1.37 -37.57 -14.15
N SER A 448 -1.00 -36.29 -14.06
CA SER A 448 0.32 -35.78 -14.40
C SER A 448 1.35 -35.90 -13.26
N GLY A 449 0.91 -36.21 -12.04
CA GLY A 449 1.72 -36.13 -10.84
C GLY A 449 1.84 -34.73 -10.24
N TYR A 450 1.24 -33.72 -10.87
CA TYR A 450 1.33 -32.29 -10.47
C TYR A 450 -0.04 -31.65 -10.51
N GLU A 451 -0.27 -30.73 -9.60
CA GLU A 451 -1.48 -29.91 -9.57
C GLU A 451 -1.19 -28.44 -9.30
N VAL A 452 -2.18 -27.62 -9.62
CA VAL A 452 -2.22 -26.20 -9.34
C VAL A 452 -3.34 -25.96 -8.36
N VAL A 453 -3.00 -25.45 -7.19
CA VAL A 453 -3.97 -25.10 -6.14
C VAL A 453 -4.10 -23.58 -6.08
N LEU A 454 -5.34 -23.12 -6.19
CA LEU A 454 -5.69 -21.70 -6.05
C LEU A 454 -6.23 -21.49 -4.64
N LEU A 455 -5.63 -20.55 -3.91
CA LEU A 455 -5.95 -20.20 -2.54
C LEU A 455 -6.30 -18.71 -2.46
N HIS A 456 -7.31 -18.35 -1.70
CA HIS A 456 -7.77 -16.97 -1.52
C HIS A 456 -8.39 -16.72 -0.14
#